data_b27d3a0db1694fa0647052ee58c00a2d
#
_entry.id   b27d3a0db1694fa0647052ee58c00a2d
#
_cell.length_a   1.000
_cell.length_b   1.000
_cell.length_c   1.000
_cell.angle_alpha   90.00
_cell.angle_beta   90.00
_cell.angle_gamma   90.00
#
_symmetry.space_group_name_H-M   'P 1'
#
loop_
_entity.id
_entity.type
_entity.pdbx_description
1 polymer ?
#
loop_
_entity_poly.entity_id
_entity_poly.type
_entity_poly.pdbx_seq_one_letter_code
_entity_poly.pdbx_strand_id
1 'polypeptide(L)'
;MDRNSITGIVLIMGMLLGYQYFFAPKEIPAVKAKAVTQKTVAVAPTDSAKVVAIDSAAKKEQIFTLENKDIIVKVSSKGAKLVSVQLKNYKSYANFKEGKTEGLYLYNATSDEFSIELPTAAGKVQVAKLDFAGVQLGNKVSFTGAIANGQAISSSYVLPETGFLVDYQLDAKSVALTGGDYFIHWKEQVHQTEKDITEERKATINYLLSEDDEFDYLSENPSSVTNENLDQSTKWISFKKKYFLSGLIPQGFAFKSASLTATPNLTDSVNIKTLDAQIIASAQDLSAGKSNFTFYFGPNDYAIVNKVEAPNFGKNVKLSYDFLLPITKYIFVPLFGFLESLFTNYGLLIIVLVLIIKTALLPLTYKSYVSMAKTRILAPEIAAIKEKIGDDAVRVQQETMKLYGEVGVNPLSGCIPVLATMPVLMAVFMLFPNLINLRQESFLWANDLSTYDSFLNLPFNIPFYGSHVSLFCLLMTVSQLAYGYYNNQITPDQPGQPINMKMMAYVTPVIFMFVMNSFPAGLSFYYFVSNLVTIGQQLAIRKFVNEDKIKALLDENRKKIAAGGGPKKSKFSQYLQTQLKTMEEQQKATTKNPKKK
;
A
#
# COMPACT_ATOMS: atom_id res chain seq x y z
N MET A 1 -2.73 -37.66 -14.79
CA MET A 1 -3.01 -36.21 -14.96
C MET A 1 -3.55 -36.05 -16.38
N ASP A 2 -4.72 -35.46 -16.49
CA ASP A 2 -5.34 -35.19 -17.77
C ASP A 2 -4.56 -34.11 -18.52
N ARG A 3 -4.33 -34.28 -19.81
CA ARG A 3 -3.54 -33.40 -20.67
C ARG A 3 -4.01 -31.93 -20.62
N ASN A 4 -5.30 -31.71 -20.41
CA ASN A 4 -5.90 -30.38 -20.27
C ASN A 4 -5.59 -29.70 -18.93
N SER A 5 -5.45 -30.46 -17.85
CA SER A 5 -5.07 -29.93 -16.53
C SER A 5 -3.60 -29.49 -16.51
N ILE A 6 -2.72 -30.24 -17.21
CA ILE A 6 -1.31 -29.85 -17.40
C ILE A 6 -1.23 -28.57 -18.23
N THR A 7 -2.00 -28.48 -19.30
CA THR A 7 -2.04 -27.28 -20.17
C THR A 7 -2.57 -26.06 -19.41
N GLY A 8 -3.58 -26.21 -18.55
CA GLY A 8 -4.10 -25.12 -17.70
C GLY A 8 -3.05 -24.60 -16.70
N ILE A 9 -2.31 -25.50 -16.06
CA ILE A 9 -1.23 -25.13 -15.13
C ILE A 9 -0.09 -24.45 -15.87
N VAL A 10 0.31 -24.98 -17.02
CA VAL A 10 1.36 -24.38 -17.86
C VAL A 10 0.93 -22.99 -18.35
N LEU A 11 -0.35 -22.80 -18.72
CA LEU A 11 -0.89 -21.49 -19.12
C LEU A 11 -0.91 -20.49 -17.97
N ILE A 12 -1.33 -20.90 -16.76
CA ILE A 12 -1.31 -20.03 -15.58
C ILE A 12 0.12 -19.68 -15.18
N MET A 13 1.01 -20.66 -15.19
CA MET A 13 2.43 -20.45 -14.93
C MET A 13 3.06 -19.58 -16.03
N GLY A 14 2.70 -19.80 -17.29
CA GLY A 14 3.11 -18.96 -18.42
C GLY A 14 2.59 -17.52 -18.33
N MET A 15 1.35 -17.30 -17.88
CA MET A 15 0.80 -15.97 -17.61
C MET A 15 1.52 -15.26 -16.46
N LEU A 16 1.81 -15.98 -15.37
CA LEU A 16 2.56 -15.42 -14.23
C LEU A 16 4.00 -15.09 -14.61
N LEU A 17 4.67 -15.98 -15.33
CA LEU A 17 6.02 -15.76 -15.86
C LEU A 17 6.02 -14.65 -16.92
N GLY A 18 5.01 -14.59 -17.78
CA GLY A 18 4.81 -13.54 -18.76
C GLY A 18 4.57 -12.18 -18.09
N TYR A 19 3.71 -12.12 -17.08
CA TYR A 19 3.50 -10.91 -16.30
C TYR A 19 4.81 -10.44 -15.64
N GLN A 20 5.56 -11.36 -15.04
CA GLN A 20 6.83 -11.04 -14.41
C GLN A 20 7.91 -10.66 -15.43
N TYR A 21 7.93 -11.27 -16.61
CA TYR A 21 8.87 -10.92 -17.68
C TYR A 21 8.59 -9.55 -18.31
N PHE A 22 7.31 -9.20 -18.50
CA PHE A 22 6.90 -7.97 -19.19
C PHE A 22 6.64 -6.79 -18.24
N PHE A 23 6.21 -7.05 -17.00
CA PHE A 23 5.73 -6.02 -16.07
C PHE A 23 6.49 -5.96 -14.74
N ALA A 24 7.23 -7.00 -14.34
CA ALA A 24 8.09 -6.89 -13.18
C ALA A 24 9.34 -6.06 -13.51
N PRO A 25 9.85 -5.26 -12.57
CA PRO A 25 11.10 -4.53 -12.74
C PRO A 25 12.22 -5.53 -13.06
N LYS A 26 12.87 -5.39 -14.21
CA LYS A 26 14.02 -6.24 -14.56
C LYS A 26 15.16 -5.92 -13.60
N GLU A 27 15.65 -6.91 -12.87
CA GLU A 27 16.96 -6.81 -12.21
C GLU A 27 18.00 -6.52 -13.29
N ILE A 28 18.57 -5.33 -13.25
CA ILE A 28 19.64 -4.94 -14.18
C ILE A 28 20.92 -5.57 -13.65
N PRO A 29 21.59 -6.48 -14.41
CA PRO A 29 22.93 -6.91 -14.05
C PRO A 29 23.83 -5.67 -13.98
N ALA A 30 24.70 -5.61 -12.99
CA ALA A 30 25.65 -4.52 -12.79
C ALA A 30 26.43 -4.22 -14.09
N VAL A 31 25.95 -3.25 -14.85
CA VAL A 31 26.60 -2.78 -16.06
C VAL A 31 27.67 -1.79 -15.64
N LYS A 32 28.93 -2.14 -15.94
CA LYS A 32 30.05 -1.20 -15.89
C LYS A 32 29.65 0.09 -16.60
N ALA A 33 29.69 1.19 -15.87
CA ALA A 33 29.29 2.51 -16.33
C ALA A 33 29.99 2.88 -17.63
N LYS A 34 29.28 2.83 -18.76
CA LYS A 34 29.56 3.65 -19.92
C LYS A 34 28.75 4.93 -19.74
N ALA A 35 29.46 6.06 -19.74
CA ALA A 35 28.86 7.37 -19.67
C ALA A 35 27.80 7.52 -20.78
N VAL A 36 26.51 7.47 -20.36
CA VAL A 36 25.42 7.86 -21.26
C VAL A 36 25.34 9.37 -21.19
N THR A 37 25.71 10.01 -22.27
CA THR A 37 25.49 11.43 -22.49
C THR A 37 23.98 11.69 -22.39
N GLN A 38 23.56 12.23 -21.27
CA GLN A 38 22.20 12.71 -21.08
C GLN A 38 21.97 13.85 -22.09
N LYS A 39 21.04 13.65 -23.01
CA LYS A 39 20.37 14.77 -23.66
C LYS A 39 19.46 15.39 -22.61
N THR A 40 20.02 16.26 -21.80
CA THR A 40 19.31 17.26 -21.05
C THR A 40 18.48 18.05 -22.06
N VAL A 41 17.14 18.00 -21.93
CA VAL A 41 16.32 19.07 -22.46
C VAL A 41 16.73 20.27 -21.61
N ALA A 42 17.60 21.08 -22.17
CA ALA A 42 18.04 22.31 -21.56
C ALA A 42 16.81 23.23 -21.47
N VAL A 43 16.30 23.42 -20.29
CA VAL A 43 15.76 24.73 -19.93
C VAL A 43 16.95 25.66 -20.11
N ALA A 44 16.86 26.58 -21.08
CA ALA A 44 17.93 27.48 -21.45
C ALA A 44 18.52 28.13 -20.19
N PRO A 45 19.83 28.16 -20.02
CA PRO A 45 20.43 28.94 -18.97
C PRO A 45 20.12 30.40 -19.24
N THR A 46 19.11 30.91 -18.56
CA THR A 46 18.91 32.35 -18.49
C THR A 46 20.12 32.91 -17.76
N ASP A 47 20.82 33.78 -18.40
CA ASP A 47 21.94 34.60 -18.00
C ASP A 47 22.42 34.45 -16.57
N SER A 48 23.74 34.30 -16.44
CA SER A 48 24.49 34.36 -15.18
C SER A 48 24.24 35.71 -14.48
N ALA A 49 23.08 35.84 -13.84
CA ALA A 49 22.82 36.93 -12.92
C ALA A 49 23.80 36.77 -11.76
N LYS A 50 24.69 37.74 -11.60
CA LYS A 50 25.65 37.81 -10.49
C LYS A 50 24.96 37.49 -9.18
N VAL A 51 25.36 36.39 -8.54
CA VAL A 51 25.02 36.13 -7.14
C VAL A 51 25.70 37.22 -6.33
N VAL A 52 24.94 38.11 -5.73
CA VAL A 52 25.44 39.17 -4.88
C VAL A 52 25.94 38.53 -3.58
N ALA A 53 27.25 38.36 -3.49
CA ALA A 53 27.88 37.97 -2.23
C ALA A 53 27.79 39.15 -1.25
N ILE A 54 27.22 38.93 -0.09
CA ILE A 54 27.21 39.92 1.00
C ILE A 54 28.54 39.80 1.70
N ASP A 55 29.30 40.92 1.71
CA ASP A 55 30.47 41.08 2.54
C ASP A 55 30.02 41.42 3.98
N SER A 56 29.66 40.38 4.74
CA SER A 56 29.46 40.49 6.18
C SER A 56 30.58 39.73 6.85
N ALA A 57 31.28 40.35 7.77
CA ALA A 57 32.25 39.69 8.66
C ALA A 57 31.62 38.41 9.18
N ALA A 58 32.16 37.27 8.78
CA ALA A 58 31.58 35.95 8.98
C ALA A 58 31.22 35.73 10.44
N LYS A 59 29.95 35.91 10.79
CA LYS A 59 29.45 35.57 12.12
C LYS A 59 29.57 34.07 12.31
N LYS A 60 30.08 33.63 13.45
CA LYS A 60 30.18 32.21 13.80
C LYS A 60 28.77 31.58 13.73
N GLU A 61 28.60 30.52 12.95
CA GLU A 61 27.34 29.78 12.85
C GLU A 61 26.89 29.33 14.25
N GLN A 62 25.63 29.58 14.55
CA GLN A 62 24.98 29.13 15.79
C GLN A 62 23.86 28.13 15.41
N ILE A 63 23.85 27.02 16.14
CA ILE A 63 22.80 25.99 16.00
C ILE A 63 21.85 26.10 17.18
N PHE A 64 20.57 26.23 16.89
CA PHE A 64 19.49 26.25 17.87
C PHE A 64 18.76 24.91 17.83
N THR A 65 18.37 24.43 19.03
CA THR A 65 17.66 23.14 19.15
C THR A 65 16.28 23.39 19.73
N LEU A 66 15.27 22.99 18.97
CA LEU A 66 13.88 22.91 19.41
C LEU A 66 13.55 21.44 19.65
N GLU A 67 12.91 21.16 20.78
CA GLU A 67 12.60 19.78 21.18
C GLU A 67 11.20 19.71 21.78
N ASN A 68 10.44 18.69 21.37
CA ASN A 68 9.18 18.33 21.99
C ASN A 68 9.18 16.83 22.38
N LYS A 69 8.01 16.27 22.69
CA LYS A 69 7.91 14.85 23.09
C LYS A 69 8.32 13.89 21.97
N ASP A 70 8.13 14.27 20.70
CA ASP A 70 8.17 13.37 19.55
C ASP A 70 9.38 13.61 18.65
N ILE A 71 9.82 14.89 18.50
CA ILE A 71 10.90 15.26 17.56
C ILE A 71 11.91 16.24 18.18
N ILE A 72 13.12 16.21 17.60
CA ILE A 72 14.18 17.20 17.84
C ILE A 72 14.46 17.88 16.50
N VAL A 73 14.37 19.20 16.46
CA VAL A 73 14.61 20.03 15.29
C VAL A 73 15.81 20.94 15.55
N LYS A 74 16.83 20.86 14.71
CA LYS A 74 17.96 21.77 14.75
C LYS A 74 17.90 22.75 13.60
N VAL A 75 18.13 24.02 13.89
CA VAL A 75 18.12 25.12 12.90
C VAL A 75 19.38 25.95 13.04
N SER A 76 19.90 26.46 11.93
CA SER A 76 21.16 27.23 11.88
C SER A 76 20.88 28.72 11.70
N SER A 77 21.72 29.58 12.32
CA SER A 77 21.75 31.00 12.01
C SER A 77 22.26 31.31 10.60
N LYS A 78 22.99 30.38 9.98
CA LYS A 78 23.42 30.52 8.60
C LYS A 78 22.29 30.05 7.67
N GLY A 79 21.68 31.00 6.98
CA GLY A 79 20.54 30.76 6.10
C GLY A 79 19.20 30.61 6.83
N ALA A 80 19.18 30.75 8.17
CA ALA A 80 17.98 30.44 8.97
C ALA A 80 17.32 29.12 8.53
N LYS A 81 18.12 28.09 8.26
CA LYS A 81 17.71 26.83 7.63
C LYS A 81 17.61 25.66 8.61
N LEU A 82 16.80 24.69 8.26
CA LEU A 82 16.78 23.38 8.92
C LEU A 82 18.16 22.71 8.80
N VAL A 83 18.68 22.16 9.87
CA VAL A 83 19.91 21.37 9.93
C VAL A 83 19.59 19.90 10.05
N SER A 84 18.69 19.53 10.97
CA SER A 84 18.24 18.15 11.10
C SER A 84 16.88 18.08 11.77
N VAL A 85 16.12 17.06 11.42
CA VAL A 85 14.89 16.66 12.12
C VAL A 85 15.01 15.18 12.48
N GLN A 86 14.95 14.91 13.78
CA GLN A 86 15.09 13.57 14.35
C GLN A 86 13.81 13.15 15.07
N LEU A 87 13.30 11.97 14.76
CA LEU A 87 12.21 11.33 15.48
C LEU A 87 12.77 10.59 16.69
N LYS A 88 12.28 10.91 17.90
CA LYS A 88 12.80 10.35 19.17
C LYS A 88 12.41 8.88 19.37
N ASN A 89 11.19 8.52 18.98
CA ASN A 89 10.56 7.24 19.29
C ASN A 89 10.69 6.21 18.17
N TYR A 90 11.40 6.54 17.07
CA TYR A 90 11.58 5.66 15.93
C TYR A 90 13.07 5.45 15.66
N LYS A 91 13.43 4.25 15.21
CA LYS A 91 14.82 3.86 14.90
C LYS A 91 14.90 3.34 13.47
N SER A 92 16.07 3.43 12.83
CA SER A 92 16.32 2.66 11.61
C SER A 92 16.38 1.17 11.92
N TYR A 93 16.17 0.31 10.93
CA TYR A 93 16.31 -1.15 11.10
C TYR A 93 17.71 -1.53 11.58
N ALA A 94 18.76 -0.87 11.09
CA ALA A 94 20.14 -1.10 11.53
C ALA A 94 20.31 -0.78 13.02
N ASN A 95 19.86 0.41 13.49
CA ASN A 95 19.93 0.79 14.88
C ASN A 95 19.09 -0.12 15.78
N PHE A 96 17.92 -0.54 15.31
CA PHE A 96 17.08 -1.50 16.02
C PHE A 96 17.78 -2.86 16.20
N LYS A 97 18.35 -3.40 15.12
CA LYS A 97 19.06 -4.68 15.14
C LYS A 97 20.30 -4.66 16.04
N GLU A 98 21.00 -3.53 16.10
CA GLU A 98 22.19 -3.32 16.92
C GLU A 98 21.87 -2.89 18.37
N GLY A 99 20.59 -2.71 18.73
CA GLY A 99 20.15 -2.26 20.06
C GLY A 99 20.51 -0.81 20.38
N LYS A 100 20.84 0.01 19.37
CA LYS A 100 21.16 1.44 19.56
C LYS A 100 19.92 2.23 19.97
N THR A 101 20.12 3.30 20.73
CA THR A 101 19.05 4.17 21.21
C THR A 101 18.85 5.41 20.34
N GLU A 102 19.69 5.62 19.34
CA GLU A 102 19.62 6.78 18.46
C GLU A 102 18.30 6.82 17.67
N GLY A 103 17.63 7.98 17.72
CA GLY A 103 16.39 8.22 16.97
C GLY A 103 16.64 8.38 15.47
N LEU A 104 15.57 8.24 14.69
CA LEU A 104 15.61 8.27 13.23
C LEU A 104 15.67 9.70 12.71
N TYR A 105 16.63 10.00 11.85
CA TYR A 105 16.68 11.26 11.12
C TYR A 105 15.81 11.19 9.86
N LEU A 106 14.86 12.12 9.73
CA LEU A 106 14.04 12.27 8.51
C LEU A 106 14.61 13.34 7.58
N TYR A 107 15.26 14.35 8.12
CA TYR A 107 15.93 15.42 7.39
C TYR A 107 17.32 15.64 7.95
N ASN A 108 18.32 15.80 7.07
CA ASN A 108 19.69 16.16 7.43
C ASN A 108 20.31 17.03 6.34
N ALA A 109 20.65 18.27 6.66
CA ALA A 109 21.19 19.25 5.71
C ALA A 109 22.55 18.86 5.09
N THR A 110 23.17 17.76 5.50
CA THR A 110 24.36 17.20 4.82
C THR A 110 24.02 16.50 3.52
N SER A 111 22.79 15.98 3.38
CA SER A 111 22.26 15.27 2.22
C SER A 111 21.03 15.94 1.61
N ASP A 112 20.30 16.71 2.42
CA ASP A 112 19.00 17.28 2.09
C ASP A 112 19.11 18.79 1.94
N GLU A 113 18.23 19.38 1.14
CA GLU A 113 18.23 20.81 0.90
C GLU A 113 16.81 21.38 1.02
N PHE A 114 16.69 22.49 1.73
CA PHE A 114 15.52 23.36 1.66
C PHE A 114 16.04 24.79 1.51
N SER A 115 15.75 25.42 0.40
CA SER A 115 16.22 26.78 0.11
C SER A 115 15.13 27.63 -0.55
N ILE A 116 15.15 28.92 -0.27
CA ILE A 116 14.25 29.92 -0.88
C ILE A 116 15.11 30.91 -1.64
N GLU A 117 14.72 31.18 -2.89
CA GLU A 117 15.36 32.16 -3.76
C GLU A 117 14.37 33.30 -4.04
N LEU A 118 14.81 34.52 -3.70
CA LEU A 118 14.05 35.75 -3.89
C LEU A 118 14.64 36.57 -5.04
N PRO A 119 13.91 36.84 -6.13
CA PRO A 119 14.37 37.70 -7.21
C PRO A 119 14.25 39.16 -6.78
N THR A 120 15.37 39.89 -6.79
CA THR A 120 15.43 41.31 -6.46
C THR A 120 16.09 42.10 -7.60
N ALA A 121 15.94 43.42 -7.58
CA ALA A 121 16.58 44.30 -8.59
C ALA A 121 18.11 44.18 -8.59
N ALA A 122 18.73 43.79 -7.49
CA ALA A 122 20.17 43.57 -7.36
C ALA A 122 20.62 42.16 -7.82
N GLY A 123 19.66 41.26 -8.15
CA GLY A 123 19.89 39.88 -8.51
C GLY A 123 19.13 38.88 -7.63
N LYS A 124 19.41 37.59 -7.80
CA LYS A 124 18.78 36.52 -7.05
C LYS A 124 19.42 36.40 -5.65
N VAL A 125 18.60 36.50 -4.62
CA VAL A 125 19.01 36.32 -3.20
C VAL A 125 18.62 34.93 -2.74
N GLN A 126 19.61 34.09 -2.46
CA GLN A 126 19.40 32.79 -1.83
C GLN A 126 19.38 32.94 -0.31
N VAL A 127 18.22 32.79 0.31
CA VAL A 127 18.02 32.94 1.76
C VAL A 127 18.97 32.04 2.55
N ALA A 128 19.22 30.82 2.06
CA ALA A 128 20.14 29.84 2.70
C ALA A 128 21.61 30.30 2.79
N LYS A 129 21.99 31.38 2.06
CA LYS A 129 23.36 31.94 2.06
C LYS A 129 23.49 33.20 2.93
N LEU A 130 22.38 33.69 3.50
CA LEU A 130 22.39 34.87 4.37
C LEU A 130 22.82 34.51 5.78
N ASP A 131 23.44 35.46 6.48
CA ASP A 131 23.74 35.35 7.89
C ASP A 131 22.65 36.02 8.73
N PHE A 132 22.14 35.33 9.73
CA PHE A 132 21.08 35.79 10.60
C PHE A 132 21.58 35.88 12.06
N ALA A 133 21.02 36.82 12.82
CA ALA A 133 21.06 36.80 14.25
C ALA A 133 19.85 36.00 14.76
N GLY A 134 20.08 34.93 15.55
CA GLY A 134 19.03 34.09 16.08
C GLY A 134 18.79 34.36 17.58
N VAL A 135 17.54 34.30 17.99
CA VAL A 135 17.10 34.36 19.40
C VAL A 135 16.10 33.23 19.64
N GLN A 136 16.35 32.42 20.67
CA GLN A 136 15.44 31.34 21.06
C GLN A 136 14.69 31.70 22.33
N LEU A 137 13.38 31.53 22.33
CA LEU A 137 12.47 31.65 23.47
C LEU A 137 11.59 30.39 23.54
N GLY A 138 11.91 29.49 24.46
CA GLY A 138 11.23 28.21 24.57
C GLY A 138 11.30 27.40 23.25
N ASN A 139 10.15 27.01 22.74
CA ASN A 139 10.04 26.27 21.50
C ASN A 139 9.89 27.14 20.22
N LYS A 140 10.34 28.39 20.29
CA LYS A 140 10.40 29.31 19.15
C LYS A 140 11.83 29.83 18.97
N VAL A 141 12.33 29.80 17.75
CA VAL A 141 13.54 30.48 17.31
C VAL A 141 13.18 31.51 16.27
N SER A 142 13.64 32.75 16.47
CA SER A 142 13.45 33.86 15.53
C SER A 142 14.80 34.31 15.01
N PHE A 143 14.89 34.55 13.73
CA PHE A 143 16.06 34.97 12.99
C PHE A 143 15.82 36.32 12.34
N THR A 144 16.78 37.22 12.46
CA THR A 144 16.76 38.55 11.82
C THR A 144 18.02 38.74 11.02
N GLY A 145 17.90 39.20 9.80
CA GLY A 145 19.01 39.44 8.88
C GLY A 145 18.68 40.56 7.91
N ALA A 146 19.58 40.84 7.00
CA ALA A 146 19.38 41.84 5.94
C ALA A 146 19.97 41.31 4.63
N ILE A 147 19.41 41.73 3.51
CA ILE A 147 20.00 41.55 2.19
C ILE A 147 20.97 42.67 1.86
N ALA A 148 21.73 42.54 0.75
CA ALA A 148 22.86 43.43 0.39
C ALA A 148 22.51 44.93 0.35
N ASN A 149 21.25 45.30 0.09
CA ASN A 149 20.80 46.69 0.06
C ASN A 149 20.26 47.20 1.43
N GLY A 150 20.46 46.44 2.49
CA GLY A 150 20.02 46.82 3.86
C GLY A 150 18.55 46.51 4.16
N GLN A 151 17.78 45.96 3.22
CA GLN A 151 16.40 45.56 3.47
C GLN A 151 16.35 44.38 4.45
N ALA A 152 15.49 44.51 5.47
CA ALA A 152 15.36 43.51 6.52
C ALA A 152 14.62 42.25 6.00
N ILE A 153 15.11 41.11 6.44
CA ILE A 153 14.45 39.81 6.26
C ILE A 153 14.46 39.07 7.61
N SER A 154 13.35 38.43 7.93
CA SER A 154 13.30 37.62 9.15
C SER A 154 12.62 36.28 8.90
N SER A 155 12.96 35.29 9.71
CA SER A 155 12.26 34.02 9.71
C SER A 155 12.10 33.49 11.14
N SER A 156 11.15 32.59 11.33
CA SER A 156 11.01 31.92 12.63
C SER A 156 10.56 30.49 12.46
N TYR A 157 10.98 29.66 13.41
CA TYR A 157 10.51 28.30 13.60
C TYR A 157 9.79 28.19 14.93
N VAL A 158 8.64 27.52 14.92
CA VAL A 158 7.87 27.22 16.12
C VAL A 158 7.59 25.73 16.15
N LEU A 159 7.90 25.10 17.29
CA LEU A 159 7.66 23.68 17.50
C LEU A 159 6.56 23.52 18.56
N PRO A 160 5.37 22.95 18.22
CA PRO A 160 4.33 22.62 19.19
C PRO A 160 4.84 21.65 20.27
N GLU A 161 4.21 21.64 21.45
CA GLU A 161 4.62 20.79 22.58
C GLU A 161 4.59 19.28 22.27
N THR A 162 3.78 18.87 21.33
CA THR A 162 3.64 17.47 20.88
C THR A 162 3.41 17.39 19.38
N GLY A 163 3.70 16.22 18.80
CA GLY A 163 3.43 15.92 17.40
C GLY A 163 4.60 16.23 16.48
N PHE A 164 4.32 16.24 15.20
CA PHE A 164 5.30 16.14 14.12
C PHE A 164 5.28 17.36 13.18
N LEU A 165 4.64 18.44 13.60
CA LEU A 165 4.55 19.69 12.85
C LEU A 165 5.65 20.66 13.28
N VAL A 166 6.18 21.41 12.30
CA VAL A 166 7.12 22.50 12.52
C VAL A 166 6.63 23.69 11.72
N ASP A 167 6.19 24.74 12.40
CA ASP A 167 5.75 25.94 11.72
C ASP A 167 6.96 26.80 11.36
N TYR A 168 7.00 27.24 10.11
CA TYR A 168 8.02 28.11 9.55
C TYR A 168 7.38 29.36 8.97
N GLN A 169 7.90 30.51 9.30
CA GLN A 169 7.51 31.79 8.77
C GLN A 169 8.70 32.50 8.14
N LEU A 170 8.53 33.04 6.95
CA LEU A 170 9.48 33.93 6.30
C LEU A 170 8.82 35.32 6.18
N ASP A 171 9.41 36.36 6.75
CA ASP A 171 8.98 37.73 6.55
C ASP A 171 10.04 38.47 5.69
N ALA A 172 9.65 38.77 4.47
CA ALA A 172 10.42 39.50 3.50
C ALA A 172 9.62 40.65 2.88
N LYS A 173 8.63 41.21 3.64
CA LYS A 173 7.76 42.29 3.16
C LYS A 173 8.50 43.54 2.75
N SER A 174 9.63 43.84 3.42
CA SER A 174 10.48 44.99 3.10
C SER A 174 11.39 44.75 1.91
N VAL A 175 11.47 43.52 1.39
CA VAL A 175 12.31 43.17 0.24
C VAL A 175 11.56 43.50 -1.06
N ALA A 176 12.14 44.42 -1.85
CA ALA A 176 11.61 44.77 -3.16
C ALA A 176 11.89 43.63 -4.17
N LEU A 177 10.89 42.79 -4.38
CA LEU A 177 10.98 41.69 -5.34
C LEU A 177 10.79 42.22 -6.78
N THR A 178 11.54 41.64 -7.71
CA THR A 178 11.38 41.86 -9.15
C THR A 178 10.72 40.64 -9.77
N GLY A 179 9.59 40.86 -10.49
CA GLY A 179 8.80 39.76 -11.05
C GLY A 179 7.68 39.29 -10.14
N GLY A 180 6.88 38.37 -10.64
CA GLY A 180 5.66 37.89 -9.96
C GLY A 180 5.84 36.70 -9.06
N ASP A 181 7.04 36.11 -9.00
CA ASP A 181 7.24 34.79 -8.38
C ASP A 181 8.54 34.72 -7.56
N TYR A 182 8.58 33.83 -6.56
CA TYR A 182 9.79 33.40 -5.88
C TYR A 182 9.87 31.87 -5.91
N PHE A 183 11.05 31.32 -5.63
CA PHE A 183 11.34 29.91 -5.86
C PHE A 183 11.69 29.22 -4.56
N ILE A 184 11.17 28.01 -4.37
CA ILE A 184 11.52 27.13 -3.27
C ILE A 184 12.10 25.85 -3.87
N HIS A 185 13.29 25.47 -3.43
CA HIS A 185 13.89 24.19 -3.77
C HIS A 185 13.90 23.31 -2.53
N TRP A 186 13.23 22.17 -2.63
CA TRP A 186 13.18 21.17 -1.58
C TRP A 186 13.60 19.80 -2.13
N LYS A 187 14.66 19.26 -1.53
CA LYS A 187 15.27 18.01 -1.96
C LYS A 187 15.60 17.17 -0.74
N GLU A 188 15.24 15.91 -0.77
CA GLU A 188 15.61 14.93 0.25
C GLU A 188 16.25 13.69 -0.37
N GLN A 189 17.32 13.23 0.27
CA GLN A 189 17.94 11.96 0.01
C GLN A 189 17.27 10.88 0.85
N VAL A 190 16.61 9.93 0.22
CA VAL A 190 16.04 8.77 0.91
C VAL A 190 17.17 7.83 1.31
N HIS A 191 17.40 7.70 2.61
CA HIS A 191 18.35 6.73 3.17
C HIS A 191 17.64 5.42 3.46
N GLN A 192 18.39 4.29 3.40
CA GLN A 192 17.83 3.01 3.81
C GLN A 192 17.56 3.00 5.32
N THR A 193 16.30 2.98 5.71
CA THR A 193 15.84 2.92 7.11
C THR A 193 15.20 1.59 7.46
N GLU A 194 14.79 0.80 6.46
CA GLU A 194 14.10 -0.47 6.62
C GLU A 194 14.92 -1.65 6.10
N LYS A 195 14.51 -2.88 6.43
CA LYS A 195 15.16 -4.10 5.98
C LYS A 195 15.05 -4.32 4.48
N ASP A 196 13.88 -4.04 3.90
CA ASP A 196 13.60 -4.23 2.48
C ASP A 196 13.87 -2.96 1.68
N ILE A 197 15.04 -2.91 1.05
CA ILE A 197 15.48 -1.79 0.21
C ILE A 197 14.57 -1.58 -1.02
N THR A 198 13.96 -2.66 -1.55
CA THR A 198 13.11 -2.57 -2.75
C THR A 198 11.80 -1.88 -2.42
N GLU A 199 11.22 -2.22 -1.27
CA GLU A 199 10.02 -1.55 -0.78
C GLU A 199 10.29 -0.07 -0.43
N GLU A 200 11.46 0.23 0.11
CA GLU A 200 11.84 1.61 0.44
C GLU A 200 12.13 2.47 -0.79
N ARG A 201 12.68 1.88 -1.86
CA ARG A 201 12.85 2.56 -3.17
C ARG A 201 11.53 2.96 -3.85
N LYS A 202 10.38 2.48 -3.36
CA LYS A 202 9.06 2.95 -3.77
C LYS A 202 8.71 4.33 -3.20
N ALA A 203 9.61 4.96 -2.44
CA ALA A 203 9.43 6.35 -1.99
C ALA A 203 9.06 7.24 -3.18
N THR A 204 8.13 8.19 -2.95
CA THR A 204 7.54 9.00 -4.02
C THR A 204 7.19 10.41 -3.52
N ILE A 205 6.80 11.28 -4.43
CA ILE A 205 6.30 12.61 -4.14
C ILE A 205 4.79 12.61 -4.36
N ASN A 206 4.05 12.96 -3.31
CA ASN A 206 2.60 13.13 -3.36
C ASN A 206 2.27 14.63 -3.33
N TYR A 207 1.15 15.01 -3.93
CA TYR A 207 0.68 16.39 -3.96
C TYR A 207 -0.85 16.47 -4.02
N LEU A 208 -1.37 17.65 -3.69
CA LEU A 208 -2.80 17.95 -3.79
C LEU A 208 -2.99 19.18 -4.67
N LEU A 209 -3.67 19.02 -5.79
CA LEU A 209 -4.04 20.12 -6.66
C LEU A 209 -5.15 20.99 -6.01
N SER A 210 -5.15 22.31 -6.32
CA SER A 210 -6.04 23.25 -5.65
C SER A 210 -7.45 23.28 -6.25
N GLU A 211 -7.59 23.06 -7.55
CA GLU A 211 -8.88 23.26 -8.25
C GLU A 211 -9.95 22.28 -7.77
N ASP A 212 -9.64 20.97 -7.79
CA ASP A 212 -10.62 19.91 -7.50
C ASP A 212 -10.30 19.10 -6.24
N ASP A 213 -9.35 19.56 -5.41
CA ASP A 213 -8.82 18.76 -4.29
C ASP A 213 -8.34 17.38 -4.75
N GLU A 214 -7.80 17.30 -5.98
CA GLU A 214 -7.31 16.08 -6.58
C GLU A 214 -5.96 15.71 -5.96
N PHE A 215 -5.94 14.54 -5.35
CA PHE A 215 -4.73 13.94 -4.81
C PHE A 215 -4.08 13.07 -5.88
N ASP A 216 -2.80 13.30 -6.14
CA ASP A 216 -2.02 12.48 -7.05
C ASP A 216 -0.57 12.30 -6.55
N TYR A 217 0.20 11.47 -7.22
CA TYR A 217 1.56 11.14 -6.83
C TYR A 217 2.40 10.68 -8.02
N LEU A 218 3.71 10.92 -7.98
CA LEU A 218 4.65 10.32 -8.91
C LEU A 218 4.63 8.80 -8.81
N SER A 219 4.86 8.10 -9.93
CA SER A 219 4.92 6.64 -9.94
C SER A 219 5.91 6.10 -8.90
N GLU A 220 5.45 5.16 -8.07
CA GLU A 220 6.25 4.46 -7.05
C GLU A 220 7.27 3.49 -7.67
N ASN A 221 7.85 3.83 -8.85
CA ASN A 221 8.80 2.97 -9.53
C ASN A 221 10.14 2.90 -8.77
N PRO A 222 10.60 1.71 -8.37
CA PRO A 222 11.83 1.58 -7.59
C PRO A 222 13.12 1.64 -8.45
N SER A 223 13.01 1.61 -9.78
CA SER A 223 14.16 1.41 -10.68
C SER A 223 14.31 2.44 -11.79
N SER A 224 13.32 3.31 -12.04
CA SER A 224 13.40 4.33 -13.06
C SER A 224 13.10 5.73 -12.53
N VAL A 225 13.68 6.74 -13.16
CA VAL A 225 13.39 8.15 -12.89
C VAL A 225 11.94 8.43 -13.25
N THR A 226 11.25 9.13 -12.36
CA THR A 226 9.91 9.65 -12.60
C THR A 226 9.91 11.16 -12.37
N ASN A 227 9.25 11.90 -13.24
CA ASN A 227 9.16 13.36 -13.18
C ASN A 227 7.78 13.83 -13.61
N GLU A 228 7.36 14.96 -13.09
CA GLU A 228 6.11 15.60 -13.44
C GLU A 228 6.22 17.13 -13.25
N ASN A 229 5.59 17.86 -14.15
CA ASN A 229 5.47 19.32 -14.06
C ASN A 229 4.02 19.67 -13.75
N LEU A 230 3.81 20.32 -12.61
CA LEU A 230 2.51 20.77 -12.17
C LEU A 230 2.32 22.22 -12.59
N ASP A 231 1.51 22.44 -13.63
CA ASP A 231 1.15 23.79 -14.11
C ASP A 231 -0.03 24.38 -13.33
N GLN A 232 -0.65 23.60 -12.47
CA GLN A 232 -1.77 23.97 -11.62
C GLN A 232 -1.31 24.29 -10.19
N SER A 233 -2.07 25.15 -9.50
CA SER A 233 -1.77 25.47 -8.11
C SER A 233 -1.92 24.26 -7.20
N THR A 234 -1.04 24.18 -6.18
CA THR A 234 -0.91 23.01 -5.31
C THR A 234 -1.03 23.41 -3.84
N LYS A 235 -1.89 22.71 -3.09
CA LYS A 235 -2.15 22.98 -1.66
C LYS A 235 -1.08 22.46 -0.73
N TRP A 236 -0.42 21.37 -1.10
CA TRP A 236 0.72 20.82 -0.37
C TRP A 236 1.49 19.81 -1.24
N ILE A 237 2.74 19.63 -0.92
CA ILE A 237 3.64 18.62 -1.51
C ILE A 237 4.22 17.81 -0.37
N SER A 238 4.38 16.50 -0.55
CA SER A 238 4.98 15.64 0.47
C SER A 238 5.89 14.57 -0.15
N PHE A 239 6.97 14.25 0.55
CA PHE A 239 7.90 13.18 0.25
C PHE A 239 7.52 11.96 1.09
N LYS A 240 6.85 11.00 0.46
CA LYS A 240 6.39 9.76 1.07
C LYS A 240 7.48 8.71 0.99
N LYS A 241 7.94 8.25 2.15
CA LYS A 241 8.82 7.09 2.34
C LYS A 241 7.96 5.87 2.75
N LYS A 242 8.55 4.71 2.99
CA LYS A 242 7.78 3.49 3.36
C LYS A 242 6.87 3.73 4.57
N TYR A 243 7.45 4.13 5.70
CA TYR A 243 6.73 4.35 6.97
C TYR A 243 6.77 5.80 7.46
N PHE A 244 7.40 6.69 6.73
CA PHE A 244 7.58 8.08 7.15
C PHE A 244 7.21 9.05 6.04
N LEU A 245 6.92 10.27 6.44
CA LEU A 245 6.46 11.34 5.58
C LEU A 245 7.16 12.65 5.95
N SER A 246 7.65 13.36 4.93
CA SER A 246 8.01 14.77 5.04
C SER A 246 7.02 15.57 4.21
N GLY A 247 6.36 16.57 4.79
CA GLY A 247 5.33 17.37 4.11
C GLY A 247 5.65 18.86 4.16
N LEU A 248 5.32 19.59 3.11
CA LEU A 248 5.39 21.06 3.02
C LEU A 248 4.01 21.61 2.69
N ILE A 249 3.43 22.33 3.63
CA ILE A 249 2.05 22.81 3.60
C ILE A 249 2.05 24.34 3.70
N PRO A 250 1.72 25.08 2.63
CA PRO A 250 1.55 26.53 2.70
C PRO A 250 0.30 26.89 3.49
N GLN A 251 0.39 27.93 4.31
CA GLN A 251 -0.70 28.38 5.18
C GLN A 251 -1.34 29.66 4.64
N GLY A 252 -2.61 29.53 4.19
CA GLY A 252 -3.38 30.66 3.68
C GLY A 252 -3.07 31.08 2.23
N PHE A 253 -2.30 30.26 1.49
CA PHE A 253 -2.02 30.39 0.05
C PHE A 253 -1.79 29.02 -0.57
N ALA A 254 -1.53 28.96 -1.88
CA ALA A 254 -1.15 27.74 -2.59
C ALA A 254 0.11 27.98 -3.42
N PHE A 255 0.88 26.95 -3.65
CA PHE A 255 1.98 27.00 -4.63
C PHE A 255 1.39 27.18 -6.03
N LYS A 256 2.06 27.99 -6.86
CA LYS A 256 1.58 28.33 -8.19
C LYS A 256 1.80 27.19 -9.19
N SER A 257 2.99 26.62 -9.13
CA SER A 257 3.39 25.48 -9.96
C SER A 257 4.55 24.73 -9.28
N ALA A 258 4.86 23.52 -9.73
CA ALA A 258 6.02 22.79 -9.25
C ALA A 258 6.56 21.82 -10.31
N SER A 259 7.87 21.58 -10.31
CA SER A 259 8.51 20.50 -11.05
C SER A 259 9.01 19.46 -10.05
N LEU A 260 8.51 18.25 -10.17
CA LEU A 260 8.76 17.15 -9.24
C LEU A 260 9.60 16.07 -9.93
N THR A 261 10.61 15.56 -9.25
CA THR A 261 11.48 14.50 -9.77
C THR A 261 11.83 13.49 -8.68
N ALA A 262 11.70 12.21 -8.97
CA ALA A 262 12.15 11.13 -8.11
C ALA A 262 13.15 10.25 -8.87
N THR A 263 14.40 10.23 -8.38
CA THR A 263 15.53 9.56 -9.03
C THR A 263 16.04 8.42 -8.16
N PRO A 264 15.82 7.14 -8.53
CA PRO A 264 16.36 6.01 -7.78
C PRO A 264 17.87 5.88 -7.98
N ASN A 265 18.59 5.54 -6.91
CA ASN A 265 19.99 5.15 -6.96
C ASN A 265 20.09 3.63 -6.78
N LEU A 266 20.40 2.92 -7.87
CA LEU A 266 20.43 1.46 -7.89
C LEU A 266 21.76 0.87 -7.43
N THR A 267 22.82 1.68 -7.40
CA THR A 267 24.18 1.25 -7.06
C THR A 267 24.53 1.50 -5.60
N ASP A 268 23.77 2.39 -4.92
CA ASP A 268 23.99 2.71 -3.51
C ASP A 268 22.91 2.04 -2.66
N SER A 269 23.33 1.34 -1.62
CA SER A 269 22.44 0.71 -0.65
C SER A 269 22.12 1.59 0.56
N VAL A 270 22.79 2.74 0.68
CA VAL A 270 22.57 3.71 1.77
C VAL A 270 21.68 4.84 1.29
N ASN A 271 22.06 5.49 0.19
CA ASN A 271 21.31 6.60 -0.43
C ASN A 271 20.54 6.07 -1.63
N ILE A 272 19.33 5.58 -1.37
CA ILE A 272 18.61 4.71 -2.30
C ILE A 272 17.76 5.42 -3.34
N LYS A 273 17.37 6.69 -3.06
CA LYS A 273 16.55 7.52 -3.95
C LYS A 273 16.67 8.98 -3.59
N THR A 274 16.58 9.86 -4.57
CA THR A 274 16.49 11.31 -4.38
C THR A 274 15.08 11.77 -4.75
N LEU A 275 14.45 12.55 -3.88
CA LEU A 275 13.18 13.24 -4.12
C LEU A 275 13.47 14.73 -4.21
N ASP A 276 13.04 15.38 -5.29
CA ASP A 276 13.34 16.77 -5.61
C ASP A 276 12.07 17.50 -6.06
N ALA A 277 11.80 18.65 -5.45
CA ALA A 277 10.69 19.52 -5.77
C ALA A 277 11.18 20.96 -5.96
N GLN A 278 11.05 21.48 -7.18
CA GLN A 278 11.27 22.86 -7.53
C GLN A 278 9.92 23.57 -7.61
N ILE A 279 9.64 24.42 -6.64
CA ILE A 279 8.32 24.98 -6.39
C ILE A 279 8.35 26.48 -6.70
N ILE A 280 7.32 26.96 -7.37
CA ILE A 280 7.10 28.38 -7.66
C ILE A 280 5.94 28.89 -6.80
N ALA A 281 6.16 30.00 -6.11
CA ALA A 281 5.17 30.66 -5.29
C ALA A 281 5.07 32.16 -5.65
N SER A 282 3.91 32.75 -5.36
CA SER A 282 3.62 34.13 -5.72
C SER A 282 4.35 35.14 -4.84
N ALA A 283 5.11 36.04 -5.45
CA ALA A 283 5.72 37.18 -4.75
C ALA A 283 4.69 38.11 -4.13
N GLN A 284 3.47 38.17 -4.67
CA GLN A 284 2.38 38.95 -4.11
C GLN A 284 1.93 38.40 -2.74
N ASP A 285 1.84 37.07 -2.62
CA ASP A 285 1.52 36.42 -1.34
C ASP A 285 2.61 36.68 -0.31
N LEU A 286 3.90 36.59 -0.71
CA LEU A 286 5.02 36.91 0.18
C LEU A 286 4.97 38.38 0.67
N SER A 287 4.71 39.32 -0.25
CA SER A 287 4.58 40.75 0.09
C SER A 287 3.37 41.03 0.97
N ALA A 288 2.28 40.28 0.82
CA ALA A 288 1.10 40.35 1.69
C ALA A 288 1.32 39.67 3.06
N GLY A 289 2.47 39.05 3.29
CA GLY A 289 2.81 38.31 4.51
C GLY A 289 2.20 36.93 4.59
N LYS A 290 1.74 36.39 3.46
CA LYS A 290 1.31 34.99 3.32
C LYS A 290 2.51 34.14 2.91
N SER A 291 3.39 33.87 3.87
CA SER A 291 4.65 33.14 3.70
C SER A 291 4.89 32.18 4.85
N ASN A 292 3.81 31.73 5.44
CA ASN A 292 3.85 30.73 6.50
C ASN A 292 3.73 29.36 5.88
N PHE A 293 4.60 28.45 6.32
CA PHE A 293 4.61 27.04 5.92
C PHE A 293 4.53 26.19 7.18
N THR A 294 3.87 25.07 7.09
CA THR A 294 3.99 24.03 8.11
C THR A 294 4.68 22.84 7.48
N PHE A 295 5.81 22.44 8.06
CA PHE A 295 6.42 21.16 7.75
C PHE A 295 5.78 20.06 8.59
N TYR A 296 5.59 18.91 7.99
CA TYR A 296 5.31 17.66 8.66
C TYR A 296 6.53 16.76 8.56
N PHE A 297 7.07 16.29 9.68
CA PHE A 297 8.14 15.30 9.70
C PHE A 297 7.75 14.20 10.69
N GLY A 298 7.19 13.11 10.18
CA GLY A 298 6.65 12.12 11.10
C GLY A 298 6.31 10.78 10.46
N PRO A 299 5.65 9.90 11.25
CA PRO A 299 5.19 8.61 10.79
C PRO A 299 4.06 8.76 9.76
N ASN A 300 4.05 7.89 8.76
CA ASN A 300 2.97 7.78 7.80
C ASN A 300 1.84 6.92 8.38
N ASP A 301 1.30 7.36 9.52
CA ASP A 301 0.20 6.73 10.25
C ASP A 301 -1.10 7.49 9.99
N TYR A 302 -2.15 6.75 9.59
CA TYR A 302 -3.43 7.37 9.26
C TYR A 302 -4.07 8.12 10.44
N ALA A 303 -3.97 7.60 11.66
CA ALA A 303 -4.52 8.23 12.85
C ALA A 303 -3.84 9.57 13.19
N ILE A 304 -2.59 9.74 12.76
CA ILE A 304 -1.80 10.97 12.95
C ILE A 304 -1.98 11.90 11.75
N VAL A 305 -1.69 11.40 10.54
CA VAL A 305 -1.66 12.21 9.31
C VAL A 305 -3.03 12.79 8.96
N ASN A 306 -4.11 12.06 9.25
CA ASN A 306 -5.48 12.54 8.99
C ASN A 306 -5.95 13.68 9.94
N LYS A 307 -5.18 13.96 11.01
CA LYS A 307 -5.45 15.07 11.94
C LYS A 307 -4.70 16.36 11.57
N VAL A 308 -3.80 16.30 10.59
CA VAL A 308 -3.09 17.47 10.10
C VAL A 308 -4.08 18.41 9.43
N GLU A 309 -4.05 19.70 9.80
CA GLU A 309 -4.94 20.73 9.27
C GLU A 309 -4.55 21.13 7.83
N ALA A 310 -4.63 20.15 6.93
CA ALA A 310 -4.44 20.32 5.49
C ALA A 310 -5.43 19.44 4.73
N PRO A 311 -6.07 19.96 3.68
CA PRO A 311 -7.08 19.21 2.92
C PRO A 311 -6.53 17.88 2.42
N ASN A 312 -7.27 16.81 2.66
CA ASN A 312 -6.95 15.47 2.15
C ASN A 312 -5.53 14.94 2.50
N PHE A 313 -4.82 15.53 3.49
CA PHE A 313 -3.45 15.12 3.83
C PHE A 313 -3.37 13.64 4.30
N GLY A 314 -4.45 13.11 4.88
CA GLY A 314 -4.59 11.70 5.22
C GLY A 314 -4.48 10.73 4.04
N LYS A 315 -4.65 11.19 2.78
CA LYS A 315 -4.47 10.37 1.57
C LYS A 315 -3.00 9.95 1.34
N ASN A 316 -2.04 10.59 2.03
CA ASN A 316 -0.66 10.13 2.05
C ASN A 316 -0.50 8.69 2.55
N VAL A 317 -1.42 8.23 3.40
CA VAL A 317 -1.47 6.85 3.88
C VAL A 317 -2.33 6.01 2.94
N LYS A 318 -1.70 5.10 2.19
CA LYS A 318 -2.40 4.18 1.29
C LYS A 318 -3.03 3.03 2.10
N LEU A 319 -4.27 3.22 2.52
CA LEU A 319 -4.99 2.22 3.31
C LEU A 319 -5.42 1.01 2.47
N SER A 320 -5.96 1.24 1.27
CA SER A 320 -6.43 0.20 0.35
C SER A 320 -6.82 0.80 -1.01
N TYR A 321 -7.31 -0.03 -1.93
CA TYR A 321 -7.98 0.46 -3.14
C TYR A 321 -9.29 1.17 -2.81
N ASP A 322 -9.74 2.09 -3.65
CA ASP A 322 -10.93 2.94 -3.41
C ASP A 322 -12.19 2.14 -3.10
N PHE A 323 -12.45 1.04 -3.80
CA PHE A 323 -13.62 0.20 -3.55
C PHE A 323 -13.56 -0.57 -2.20
N LEU A 324 -12.38 -0.72 -1.60
CA LEU A 324 -12.16 -1.32 -0.27
C LEU A 324 -12.03 -0.27 0.83
N LEU A 325 -11.81 0.99 0.46
CA LEU A 325 -11.57 2.08 1.40
C LEU A 325 -12.62 2.17 2.52
N PRO A 326 -13.94 2.01 2.26
CA PRO A 326 -14.94 2.03 3.34
C PRO A 326 -14.72 0.94 4.38
N ILE A 327 -14.36 -0.28 3.95
CA ILE A 327 -14.09 -1.41 4.86
C ILE A 327 -12.83 -1.12 5.68
N THR A 328 -11.76 -0.67 5.02
CA THR A 328 -10.48 -0.41 5.69
C THR A 328 -10.58 0.77 6.64
N LYS A 329 -11.16 1.90 6.19
CA LYS A 329 -11.23 3.15 6.95
C LYS A 329 -12.20 3.10 8.12
N TYR A 330 -13.38 2.46 7.94
CA TYR A 330 -14.46 2.51 8.94
C TYR A 330 -14.58 1.24 9.78
N ILE A 331 -13.93 0.13 9.38
CA ILE A 331 -13.95 -1.12 10.16
C ILE A 331 -12.55 -1.45 10.65
N PHE A 332 -11.56 -1.64 9.75
CA PHE A 332 -10.24 -2.13 10.16
C PHE A 332 -9.45 -1.12 10.98
N VAL A 333 -9.33 0.14 10.53
CA VAL A 333 -8.55 1.17 11.24
C VAL A 333 -9.10 1.42 12.64
N PRO A 334 -10.41 1.65 12.87
CA PRO A 334 -10.95 1.81 14.22
C PRO A 334 -10.82 0.56 15.07
N LEU A 335 -11.06 -0.63 14.50
CA LEU A 335 -10.93 -1.89 15.23
C LEU A 335 -9.48 -2.15 15.65
N PHE A 336 -8.52 -1.88 14.76
CA PHE A 336 -7.10 -2.02 15.06
C PHE A 336 -6.67 -1.04 16.17
N GLY A 337 -7.02 0.24 16.05
CA GLY A 337 -6.74 1.24 17.08
C GLY A 337 -7.40 0.94 18.44
N PHE A 338 -8.62 0.37 18.45
CA PHE A 338 -9.25 -0.12 19.66
C PHE A 338 -8.45 -1.26 20.29
N LEU A 339 -8.02 -2.24 19.49
CA LEU A 339 -7.23 -3.37 19.96
C LEU A 339 -5.84 -2.94 20.46
N GLU A 340 -5.21 -1.95 19.85
CA GLU A 340 -3.95 -1.35 20.32
C GLU A 340 -4.07 -0.76 21.73
N SER A 341 -5.22 -0.20 22.07
CA SER A 341 -5.46 0.30 23.44
C SER A 341 -5.56 -0.80 24.50
N LEU A 342 -5.79 -2.04 24.09
CA LEU A 342 -5.97 -3.21 24.99
C LEU A 342 -4.75 -4.13 25.02
N PHE A 343 -4.02 -4.23 23.92
CA PHE A 343 -2.92 -5.19 23.74
C PHE A 343 -1.62 -4.47 23.39
N THR A 344 -0.59 -4.68 24.16
CA THR A 344 0.78 -4.23 23.86
C THR A 344 1.53 -5.22 22.97
N ASN A 345 1.06 -6.47 22.88
CA ASN A 345 1.66 -7.50 22.04
C ASN A 345 0.87 -7.63 20.73
N TYR A 346 1.48 -7.22 19.63
CA TYR A 346 0.84 -7.20 18.32
C TYR A 346 0.54 -8.59 17.74
N GLY A 347 1.27 -9.62 18.13
CA GLY A 347 0.92 -10.99 17.76
C GLY A 347 -0.40 -11.44 18.39
N LEU A 348 -0.62 -11.14 19.67
CA LEU A 348 -1.90 -11.38 20.35
C LEU A 348 -3.02 -10.51 19.76
N LEU A 349 -2.72 -9.25 19.45
CA LEU A 349 -3.65 -8.35 18.77
C LEU A 349 -4.15 -8.95 17.45
N ILE A 350 -3.24 -9.47 16.62
CA ILE A 350 -3.58 -10.13 15.35
C ILE A 350 -4.47 -11.34 15.57
N ILE A 351 -4.21 -12.18 16.58
CA ILE A 351 -5.06 -13.33 16.90
C ILE A 351 -6.48 -12.87 17.24
N VAL A 352 -6.62 -11.88 18.13
CA VAL A 352 -7.92 -11.36 18.54
C VAL A 352 -8.65 -10.69 17.38
N LEU A 353 -7.93 -9.92 16.54
CA LEU A 353 -8.47 -9.33 15.31
C LEU A 353 -9.07 -10.40 14.39
N VAL A 354 -8.34 -11.48 14.15
CA VAL A 354 -8.83 -12.62 13.35
C VAL A 354 -10.07 -13.23 13.96
N LEU A 355 -10.07 -13.47 15.27
CA LEU A 355 -11.22 -14.06 15.96
C LEU A 355 -12.48 -13.19 15.84
N ILE A 356 -12.35 -11.88 16.01
CA ILE A 356 -13.48 -10.94 15.86
C ILE A 356 -14.03 -10.99 14.43
N ILE A 357 -13.17 -10.87 13.42
CA ILE A 357 -13.58 -10.88 12.01
C ILE A 357 -14.23 -12.22 11.65
N LYS A 358 -13.63 -13.34 12.03
CA LYS A 358 -14.16 -14.68 11.73
C LYS A 358 -15.47 -14.96 12.46
N THR A 359 -15.64 -14.45 13.67
CA THR A 359 -16.91 -14.56 14.43
C THR A 359 -18.00 -13.72 13.78
N ALA A 360 -17.70 -12.51 13.34
CA ALA A 360 -18.65 -11.67 12.59
C ALA A 360 -19.09 -12.33 11.27
N LEU A 361 -18.21 -13.07 10.61
CA LEU A 361 -18.52 -13.79 9.37
C LEU A 361 -19.11 -15.19 9.59
N LEU A 362 -19.18 -15.69 10.84
CA LEU A 362 -19.65 -17.04 11.16
C LEU A 362 -21.06 -17.36 10.63
N PRO A 363 -22.07 -16.47 10.72
CA PRO A 363 -23.40 -16.76 10.17
C PRO A 363 -23.38 -17.04 8.67
N LEU A 364 -22.52 -16.34 7.94
CA LEU A 364 -22.34 -16.52 6.50
C LEU A 364 -21.63 -17.84 6.18
N THR A 365 -20.56 -18.13 6.92
CA THR A 365 -19.81 -19.39 6.82
C THR A 365 -20.71 -20.59 7.11
N TYR A 366 -21.57 -20.51 8.13
CA TYR A 366 -22.54 -21.56 8.47
C TYR A 366 -23.53 -21.83 7.32
N LYS A 367 -24.15 -20.77 6.77
CA LYS A 367 -25.08 -20.91 5.63
C LYS A 367 -24.43 -21.57 4.41
N SER A 368 -23.18 -21.23 4.13
CA SER A 368 -22.46 -21.85 3.03
C SER A 368 -22.11 -23.30 3.30
N TYR A 369 -21.68 -23.62 4.51
CA TYR A 369 -21.40 -25.01 4.89
C TYR A 369 -22.64 -25.89 4.70
N VAL A 370 -23.81 -25.42 5.15
CA VAL A 370 -25.08 -26.11 4.94
C VAL A 370 -25.39 -26.28 3.44
N SER A 371 -25.09 -25.27 2.62
CA SER A 371 -25.26 -25.37 1.18
C SER A 371 -24.31 -26.39 0.51
N MET A 372 -23.04 -26.40 0.90
CA MET A 372 -22.09 -27.41 0.45
C MET A 372 -22.48 -28.82 0.88
N ALA A 373 -23.01 -28.97 2.10
CA ALA A 373 -23.53 -30.25 2.60
C ALA A 373 -24.73 -30.75 1.73
N LYS A 374 -25.64 -29.85 1.33
CA LYS A 374 -26.72 -30.20 0.38
C LYS A 374 -26.18 -30.72 -0.95
N THR A 375 -25.19 -30.04 -1.52
CA THR A 375 -24.56 -30.45 -2.78
C THR A 375 -23.83 -31.79 -2.65
N ARG A 376 -23.20 -32.05 -1.48
CA ARG A 376 -22.53 -33.34 -1.20
C ARG A 376 -23.51 -34.50 -1.13
N ILE A 377 -24.67 -34.32 -0.51
CA ILE A 377 -25.72 -35.35 -0.45
C ILE A 377 -26.20 -35.74 -1.85
N LEU A 378 -26.17 -34.83 -2.82
CA LEU A 378 -26.53 -35.07 -4.21
C LEU A 378 -25.39 -35.68 -5.05
N ALA A 379 -24.19 -35.85 -4.51
CA ALA A 379 -23.03 -36.38 -5.25
C ALA A 379 -23.29 -37.77 -5.88
N PRO A 380 -23.99 -38.73 -5.26
CA PRO A 380 -24.31 -40.01 -5.89
C PRO A 380 -25.22 -39.86 -7.13
N GLU A 381 -26.21 -38.95 -7.06
CA GLU A 381 -27.12 -38.70 -8.20
C GLU A 381 -26.36 -38.01 -9.34
N ILE A 382 -25.43 -37.10 -9.03
CA ILE A 382 -24.55 -36.45 -10.01
C ILE A 382 -23.63 -37.48 -10.68
N ALA A 383 -23.10 -38.44 -9.90
CA ALA A 383 -22.26 -39.52 -10.43
C ALA A 383 -23.06 -40.41 -11.41
N ALA A 384 -24.29 -40.75 -11.07
CA ALA A 384 -25.19 -41.52 -11.95
C ALA A 384 -25.53 -40.76 -13.26
N ILE A 385 -25.72 -39.44 -13.20
CA ILE A 385 -25.90 -38.59 -14.38
C ILE A 385 -24.66 -38.68 -15.29
N LYS A 386 -23.46 -38.60 -14.72
CA LYS A 386 -22.19 -38.67 -15.44
C LYS A 386 -22.01 -40.04 -16.10
N GLU A 387 -22.30 -41.13 -15.40
CA GLU A 387 -22.22 -42.49 -15.92
C GLU A 387 -23.19 -42.69 -17.10
N LYS A 388 -24.40 -42.18 -16.99
CA LYS A 388 -25.45 -42.30 -18.02
C LYS A 388 -25.15 -41.50 -19.29
N ILE A 389 -24.50 -40.32 -19.17
CA ILE A 389 -24.25 -39.41 -20.28
C ILE A 389 -22.88 -39.64 -20.91
N GLY A 390 -21.91 -40.15 -20.15
CA GLY A 390 -20.54 -40.34 -20.59
C GLY A 390 -19.72 -39.04 -20.65
N ASP A 391 -18.90 -38.88 -21.70
CA ASP A 391 -17.90 -37.83 -21.83
C ASP A 391 -18.43 -36.47 -22.30
N ASP A 392 -19.76 -36.35 -22.55
CA ASP A 392 -20.35 -35.05 -22.90
C ASP A 392 -20.47 -34.13 -21.68
N ALA A 393 -19.40 -33.41 -21.42
CA ALA A 393 -19.29 -32.51 -20.29
C ALA A 393 -20.39 -31.43 -20.21
N VAL A 394 -20.85 -30.93 -21.37
CA VAL A 394 -21.88 -29.89 -21.45
C VAL A 394 -23.25 -30.47 -21.04
N ARG A 395 -23.57 -31.63 -21.53
CA ARG A 395 -24.83 -32.33 -21.22
C ARG A 395 -24.86 -32.79 -19.75
N VAL A 396 -23.73 -33.28 -19.22
CA VAL A 396 -23.60 -33.61 -17.80
C VAL A 396 -23.84 -32.37 -16.94
N GLN A 397 -23.28 -31.22 -17.29
CA GLN A 397 -23.50 -29.98 -16.57
C GLN A 397 -24.96 -29.50 -16.64
N GLN A 398 -25.63 -29.62 -17.80
CA GLN A 398 -27.03 -29.25 -17.96
C GLN A 398 -27.95 -30.10 -17.08
N GLU A 399 -27.80 -31.44 -17.10
CA GLU A 399 -28.61 -32.33 -16.26
C GLU A 399 -28.29 -32.15 -14.77
N THR A 400 -27.04 -31.85 -14.41
CA THR A 400 -26.67 -31.50 -13.01
C THR A 400 -27.36 -30.22 -12.58
N MET A 401 -27.40 -29.19 -13.42
CA MET A 401 -28.11 -27.94 -13.11
C MET A 401 -29.63 -28.14 -12.99
N LYS A 402 -30.20 -29.03 -13.81
CA LYS A 402 -31.60 -29.41 -13.72
C LYS A 402 -31.89 -30.13 -12.42
N LEU A 403 -31.06 -31.11 -12.00
CA LEU A 403 -31.15 -31.77 -10.70
C LEU A 403 -31.13 -30.74 -9.56
N TYR A 404 -30.19 -29.78 -9.55
CA TYR A 404 -30.16 -28.73 -8.55
C TYR A 404 -31.43 -27.88 -8.51
N GLY A 405 -32.01 -27.62 -9.70
CA GLY A 405 -33.30 -26.94 -9.84
C GLY A 405 -34.45 -27.74 -9.23
N GLU A 406 -34.50 -29.07 -9.44
CA GLU A 406 -35.54 -29.99 -8.94
C GLU A 406 -35.56 -30.11 -7.41
N VAL A 407 -34.41 -29.95 -6.75
CA VAL A 407 -34.29 -30.02 -5.29
C VAL A 407 -34.20 -28.66 -4.62
N GLY A 408 -34.22 -27.57 -5.38
CA GLY A 408 -34.14 -26.21 -4.88
C GLY A 408 -32.78 -25.86 -4.28
N VAL A 409 -31.69 -26.46 -4.77
CA VAL A 409 -30.32 -26.18 -4.35
C VAL A 409 -29.70 -25.17 -5.31
N ASN A 410 -29.08 -24.12 -4.75
CA ASN A 410 -28.29 -23.19 -5.56
C ASN A 410 -26.80 -23.55 -5.46
N PRO A 411 -26.14 -24.02 -6.53
CA PRO A 411 -24.75 -24.43 -6.50
C PRO A 411 -23.79 -23.28 -6.17
N LEU A 412 -24.19 -22.03 -6.45
CA LEU A 412 -23.38 -20.84 -6.15
C LEU A 412 -23.39 -20.45 -4.69
N SER A 413 -24.35 -20.96 -3.88
CA SER A 413 -24.41 -20.61 -2.46
C SER A 413 -23.22 -21.15 -1.65
N GLY A 414 -22.51 -22.15 -2.16
CA GLY A 414 -21.27 -22.68 -1.60
C GLY A 414 -20.08 -21.71 -1.72
N CYS A 415 -20.03 -20.87 -2.76
CA CYS A 415 -18.94 -19.94 -2.98
C CYS A 415 -19.19 -18.53 -2.39
N ILE A 416 -20.41 -18.24 -1.89
CA ILE A 416 -20.75 -16.93 -1.30
C ILE A 416 -19.77 -16.48 -0.19
N PRO A 417 -19.34 -17.34 0.76
CA PRO A 417 -18.38 -16.90 1.76
C PRO A 417 -17.02 -16.55 1.18
N VAL A 418 -16.56 -17.26 0.16
CA VAL A 418 -15.29 -16.92 -0.50
C VAL A 418 -15.39 -15.51 -1.09
N LEU A 419 -16.49 -15.21 -1.79
CA LEU A 419 -16.74 -13.88 -2.33
C LEU A 419 -16.88 -12.81 -1.24
N ALA A 420 -17.50 -13.13 -0.11
CA ALA A 420 -17.67 -12.19 1.00
C ALA A 420 -16.40 -11.99 1.83
N THR A 421 -15.55 -13.00 1.94
CA THR A 421 -14.26 -12.88 2.64
C THR A 421 -13.16 -12.27 1.77
N MET A 422 -13.30 -12.28 0.45
CA MET A 422 -12.32 -11.75 -0.48
C MET A 422 -12.02 -10.24 -0.27
N PRO A 423 -13.02 -9.34 -0.10
CA PRO A 423 -12.76 -7.95 0.24
C PRO A 423 -12.00 -7.78 1.56
N VAL A 424 -12.31 -8.62 2.56
CA VAL A 424 -11.62 -8.62 3.86
C VAL A 424 -10.16 -9.03 3.69
N LEU A 425 -9.89 -10.11 2.95
CA LEU A 425 -8.54 -10.59 2.67
C LEU A 425 -7.73 -9.55 1.90
N MET A 426 -8.32 -8.92 0.88
CA MET A 426 -7.66 -7.87 0.11
C MET A 426 -7.39 -6.61 0.94
N ALA A 427 -8.32 -6.22 1.82
CA ALA A 427 -8.12 -5.09 2.72
C ALA A 427 -6.93 -5.33 3.66
N VAL A 428 -6.83 -6.51 4.27
CA VAL A 428 -5.71 -6.89 5.14
C VAL A 428 -4.40 -6.98 4.36
N PHE A 429 -4.44 -7.56 3.14
CA PHE A 429 -3.27 -7.66 2.26
C PHE A 429 -2.66 -6.30 1.90
N MET A 430 -3.52 -5.28 1.73
CA MET A 430 -3.07 -3.92 1.45
C MET A 430 -2.68 -3.14 2.71
N LEU A 431 -3.40 -3.35 3.81
CA LEU A 431 -3.23 -2.59 5.04
C LEU A 431 -1.95 -3.01 5.80
N PHE A 432 -1.74 -4.30 6.05
CA PHE A 432 -0.66 -4.79 6.91
C PHE A 432 0.75 -4.37 6.47
N PRO A 433 1.14 -4.42 5.19
CA PRO A 433 2.46 -3.93 4.76
C PRO A 433 2.67 -2.43 4.96
N ASN A 434 1.60 -1.66 5.16
CA ASN A 434 1.64 -0.21 5.32
C ASN A 434 1.39 0.25 6.78
N LEU A 435 1.14 -0.68 7.71
CA LEU A 435 0.95 -0.37 9.13
C LEU A 435 2.30 -0.15 9.81
N ILE A 436 2.62 1.10 10.12
CA ILE A 436 3.82 1.47 10.89
C ILE A 436 3.81 0.88 12.31
N ASN A 437 2.62 0.62 12.86
CA ASN A 437 2.44 0.07 14.20
C ASN A 437 3.00 -1.35 14.36
N LEU A 438 3.15 -2.10 13.26
CA LEU A 438 3.79 -3.42 13.27
C LEU A 438 5.32 -3.35 13.19
N ARG A 439 5.87 -2.14 12.95
CA ARG A 439 7.29 -1.93 12.72
C ARG A 439 8.10 -2.11 14.00
N GLN A 440 9.09 -3.01 13.91
CA GLN A 440 9.97 -3.37 15.01
C GLN A 440 9.25 -4.03 16.21
N GLU A 441 8.02 -4.49 16.00
CA GLU A 441 7.27 -5.28 16.97
C GLU A 441 7.59 -6.76 16.81
N SER A 442 7.98 -7.40 17.92
CA SER A 442 8.39 -8.80 17.92
C SER A 442 7.27 -9.73 18.29
N PHE A 443 7.25 -10.93 17.68
CA PHE A 443 6.36 -12.00 18.09
C PHE A 443 6.96 -13.38 17.76
N LEU A 444 7.04 -14.25 18.76
CA LEU A 444 7.68 -15.57 18.69
C LEU A 444 9.13 -15.44 18.21
N TRP A 445 9.48 -15.96 17.05
CA TRP A 445 10.81 -15.90 16.44
C TRP A 445 11.01 -14.68 15.52
N ALA A 446 9.94 -14.00 15.13
CA ALA A 446 10.05 -12.79 14.32
C ALA A 446 10.37 -11.59 15.20
N ASN A 447 11.50 -10.93 14.91
CA ASN A 447 11.90 -9.72 15.63
C ASN A 447 11.14 -8.46 15.15
N ASP A 448 10.52 -8.52 13.98
CA ASP A 448 9.82 -7.41 13.35
C ASP A 448 8.68 -7.95 12.48
N LEU A 449 7.43 -7.64 12.85
CA LEU A 449 6.23 -8.08 12.15
C LEU A 449 5.97 -7.31 10.85
N SER A 450 6.62 -6.15 10.66
CA SER A 450 6.46 -5.32 9.46
C SER A 450 7.31 -5.76 8.27
N THR A 451 8.24 -6.68 8.48
CA THR A 451 9.11 -7.26 7.45
C THR A 451 9.07 -8.79 7.51
N TYR A 452 9.71 -9.45 6.53
CA TYR A 452 9.75 -10.92 6.51
C TYR A 452 10.63 -11.49 7.64
N ASP A 453 10.20 -12.63 8.21
CA ASP A 453 10.98 -13.39 9.17
C ASP A 453 11.99 -14.28 8.44
N SER A 454 13.29 -14.01 8.61
CA SER A 454 14.36 -14.87 8.09
C SER A 454 14.70 -15.95 9.11
N PHE A 455 13.90 -17.03 9.14
CA PHE A 455 14.19 -18.16 10.01
C PHE A 455 15.47 -18.92 9.57
N LEU A 456 15.66 -19.02 8.25
CA LEU A 456 16.85 -19.58 7.63
C LEU A 456 17.31 -18.69 6.48
N ASN A 457 18.61 -18.33 6.48
CA ASN A 457 19.22 -17.65 5.34
C ASN A 457 19.94 -18.67 4.45
N LEU A 458 19.65 -18.62 3.16
CA LEU A 458 20.26 -19.50 2.17
C LEU A 458 21.54 -18.85 1.62
N PRO A 459 22.60 -19.65 1.33
CA PRO A 459 23.83 -19.13 0.74
C PRO A 459 23.69 -18.81 -0.77
N PHE A 460 22.51 -19.01 -1.34
CA PHE A 460 22.18 -18.76 -2.74
C PHE A 460 20.79 -18.14 -2.85
N ASN A 461 20.55 -17.45 -3.96
CA ASN A 461 19.25 -16.87 -4.26
C ASN A 461 18.43 -17.83 -5.12
N ILE A 462 17.22 -18.19 -4.65
CA ILE A 462 16.25 -18.95 -5.44
C ILE A 462 15.42 -17.95 -6.23
N PRO A 463 15.37 -18.07 -7.58
CA PRO A 463 14.54 -17.18 -8.40
C PRO A 463 13.10 -17.15 -7.88
N PHE A 464 12.53 -15.95 -7.74
CA PHE A 464 11.18 -15.68 -7.24
C PHE A 464 10.92 -15.99 -5.76
N TYR A 465 11.82 -16.70 -5.07
CA TYR A 465 11.69 -17.03 -3.64
C TYR A 465 12.59 -16.16 -2.76
N GLY A 466 13.79 -15.87 -3.25
CA GLY A 466 14.78 -15.10 -2.50
C GLY A 466 15.87 -15.97 -1.85
N SER A 467 16.68 -15.33 -0.99
CA SER A 467 17.79 -15.96 -0.27
C SER A 467 17.47 -16.26 1.20
N HIS A 468 16.19 -16.30 1.56
CA HIS A 468 15.74 -16.57 2.93
C HIS A 468 14.49 -17.45 2.93
N VAL A 469 14.22 -18.07 4.08
CA VAL A 469 13.03 -18.86 4.33
C VAL A 469 12.26 -18.21 5.48
N SER A 470 11.04 -17.77 5.22
CA SER A 470 10.10 -17.29 6.23
C SER A 470 9.34 -18.46 6.84
N LEU A 471 9.47 -18.66 8.16
CA LEU A 471 8.74 -19.72 8.85
C LEU A 471 7.24 -19.43 8.93
N PHE A 472 6.84 -18.16 9.12
CA PHE A 472 5.42 -17.81 9.08
C PHE A 472 4.80 -18.04 7.70
N CYS A 473 5.54 -17.79 6.62
CA CYS A 473 5.09 -18.11 5.27
C CYS A 473 4.92 -19.64 5.06
N LEU A 474 5.85 -20.43 5.57
CA LEU A 474 5.71 -21.90 5.54
C LEU A 474 4.48 -22.38 6.33
N LEU A 475 4.29 -21.90 7.57
CA LEU A 475 3.13 -22.24 8.39
C LEU A 475 1.81 -21.81 7.74
N MET A 476 1.78 -20.62 7.14
CA MET A 476 0.65 -20.15 6.33
C MET A 476 0.36 -21.14 5.20
N THR A 477 1.37 -21.55 4.45
CA THR A 477 1.22 -22.46 3.31
C THR A 477 0.71 -23.83 3.76
N VAL A 478 1.32 -24.41 4.81
CA VAL A 478 0.89 -25.71 5.37
C VAL A 478 -0.55 -25.63 5.87
N SER A 479 -0.92 -24.55 6.57
CA SER A 479 -2.31 -24.36 7.04
C SER A 479 -3.29 -24.19 5.89
N GLN A 480 -2.87 -23.53 4.80
CA GLN A 480 -3.69 -23.37 3.60
C GLN A 480 -3.89 -24.72 2.87
N LEU A 481 -2.85 -25.55 2.79
CA LEU A 481 -2.94 -26.90 2.26
C LEU A 481 -3.87 -27.79 3.11
N ALA A 482 -3.76 -27.70 4.44
CA ALA A 482 -4.66 -28.39 5.36
C ALA A 482 -6.12 -27.90 5.18
N TYR A 483 -6.34 -26.61 5.10
CA TYR A 483 -7.66 -26.05 4.79
C TYR A 483 -8.20 -26.57 3.46
N GLY A 484 -7.38 -26.58 2.41
CA GLY A 484 -7.73 -27.14 1.09
C GLY A 484 -8.13 -28.62 1.17
N TYR A 485 -7.37 -29.42 1.95
CA TYR A 485 -7.67 -30.83 2.18
C TYR A 485 -9.05 -31.03 2.83
N TYR A 486 -9.33 -30.32 3.95
CA TYR A 486 -10.65 -30.40 4.62
C TYR A 486 -11.78 -29.89 3.75
N ASN A 487 -11.57 -28.81 2.99
CA ASN A 487 -12.58 -28.25 2.11
C ASN A 487 -12.90 -29.18 0.91
N ASN A 488 -11.88 -29.84 0.35
CA ASN A 488 -12.04 -30.78 -0.75
C ASN A 488 -12.81 -32.06 -0.35
N GLN A 489 -12.80 -32.43 0.94
CA GLN A 489 -13.65 -33.53 1.42
C GLN A 489 -15.14 -33.17 1.44
N ILE A 490 -15.45 -31.88 1.54
CA ILE A 490 -16.83 -31.38 1.63
C ILE A 490 -17.39 -31.02 0.25
N THR A 491 -16.52 -30.63 -0.67
CA THR A 491 -16.89 -30.17 -2.02
C THR A 491 -16.90 -31.37 -3.00
N PRO A 492 -18.07 -31.71 -3.60
CA PRO A 492 -18.12 -32.78 -4.60
C PRO A 492 -17.34 -32.39 -5.87
N ASP A 493 -16.92 -33.42 -6.63
CA ASP A 493 -16.35 -33.19 -7.95
C ASP A 493 -17.39 -32.58 -8.87
N GLN A 494 -17.05 -31.48 -9.51
CA GLN A 494 -17.91 -30.88 -10.52
C GLN A 494 -17.52 -31.43 -11.90
N PRO A 495 -18.35 -32.31 -12.49
CA PRO A 495 -18.07 -32.86 -13.81
C PRO A 495 -18.11 -31.75 -14.88
N GLY A 496 -17.25 -31.86 -15.88
CA GLY A 496 -17.26 -30.94 -17.04
C GLY A 496 -16.46 -29.65 -16.89
N GLN A 497 -15.75 -29.44 -15.77
CA GLN A 497 -14.84 -28.29 -15.65
C GLN A 497 -13.49 -28.63 -16.30
N PRO A 498 -12.95 -27.73 -17.15
CA PRO A 498 -11.65 -27.92 -17.81
C PRO A 498 -10.47 -27.91 -16.84
N ILE A 499 -10.64 -27.35 -15.64
CA ILE A 499 -9.62 -27.26 -14.60
C ILE A 499 -10.11 -28.02 -13.36
N ASN A 500 -9.27 -28.92 -12.86
CA ASN A 500 -9.57 -29.63 -11.62
C ASN A 500 -9.42 -28.69 -10.41
N MET A 501 -10.56 -28.16 -9.92
CA MET A 501 -10.60 -27.23 -8.80
C MET A 501 -9.98 -27.80 -7.52
N LYS A 502 -10.07 -29.12 -7.30
CA LYS A 502 -9.42 -29.78 -6.15
C LYS A 502 -7.91 -29.71 -6.24
N MET A 503 -7.36 -29.86 -7.44
CA MET A 503 -5.91 -29.73 -7.66
C MET A 503 -5.44 -28.28 -7.46
N MET A 504 -6.22 -27.30 -7.92
CA MET A 504 -5.91 -25.88 -7.69
C MET A 504 -5.82 -25.53 -6.21
N ALA A 505 -6.63 -26.16 -5.36
CA ALA A 505 -6.58 -25.94 -3.92
C ALA A 505 -5.22 -26.34 -3.28
N TYR A 506 -4.43 -27.18 -3.94
CA TYR A 506 -3.08 -27.57 -3.48
C TYR A 506 -1.96 -26.83 -4.22
N VAL A 507 -2.13 -26.56 -5.50
CA VAL A 507 -1.11 -25.87 -6.31
C VAL A 507 -1.02 -24.38 -5.99
N THR A 508 -2.17 -23.72 -5.83
CA THR A 508 -2.23 -22.26 -5.58
C THR A 508 -1.46 -21.84 -4.30
N PRO A 509 -1.61 -22.50 -3.13
CA PRO A 509 -0.85 -22.14 -1.94
C PRO A 509 0.67 -22.26 -2.12
N VAL A 510 1.12 -23.28 -2.87
CA VAL A 510 2.56 -23.47 -3.14
C VAL A 510 3.11 -22.36 -4.04
N ILE A 511 2.38 -21.97 -5.09
CA ILE A 511 2.78 -20.84 -5.94
C ILE A 511 2.78 -19.54 -5.12
N PHE A 512 1.75 -19.34 -4.30
CA PHE A 512 1.61 -18.15 -3.47
C PHE A 512 2.70 -18.03 -2.41
N MET A 513 3.24 -19.14 -1.91
CA MET A 513 4.39 -19.20 -0.99
C MET A 513 5.62 -18.48 -1.57
N PHE A 514 5.89 -18.63 -2.88
CA PHE A 514 7.03 -17.96 -3.51
C PHE A 514 6.91 -16.44 -3.45
N VAL A 515 5.69 -15.92 -3.61
CA VAL A 515 5.42 -14.48 -3.52
C VAL A 515 5.45 -14.01 -2.07
N MET A 516 4.79 -14.77 -1.18
CA MET A 516 4.60 -14.37 0.22
C MET A 516 5.84 -14.48 1.08
N ASN A 517 6.87 -15.19 0.63
CA ASN A 517 8.11 -15.38 1.39
C ASN A 517 8.81 -14.05 1.74
N SER A 518 8.68 -13.03 0.90
CA SER A 518 9.26 -11.70 1.11
C SER A 518 8.27 -10.69 1.71
N PHE A 519 7.05 -11.12 2.04
CA PHE A 519 6.04 -10.25 2.65
C PHE A 519 6.19 -10.17 4.18
N PRO A 520 5.60 -9.12 4.81
CA PRO A 520 5.65 -8.95 6.26
C PRO A 520 5.20 -10.18 7.04
N ALA A 521 5.96 -10.52 8.07
CA ALA A 521 5.69 -11.66 8.97
C ALA A 521 4.30 -11.57 9.61
N GLY A 522 3.87 -10.34 9.98
CA GLY A 522 2.53 -10.08 10.52
C GLY A 522 1.41 -10.47 9.56
N LEU A 523 1.58 -10.26 8.26
CA LEU A 523 0.61 -10.65 7.24
C LEU A 523 0.53 -12.19 7.09
N SER A 524 1.69 -12.84 6.98
CA SER A 524 1.77 -14.31 6.90
C SER A 524 1.19 -14.97 8.16
N PHE A 525 1.45 -14.39 9.33
CA PHE A 525 0.88 -14.82 10.60
C PHE A 525 -0.65 -14.64 10.65
N TYR A 526 -1.16 -13.50 10.18
CA TYR A 526 -2.61 -13.29 10.06
C TYR A 526 -3.28 -14.38 9.22
N TYR A 527 -2.73 -14.71 8.05
CA TYR A 527 -3.29 -15.77 7.19
C TYR A 527 -3.18 -17.15 7.84
N PHE A 528 -2.07 -17.46 8.51
CA PHE A 528 -1.89 -18.70 9.26
C PHE A 528 -2.99 -18.88 10.32
N VAL A 529 -3.16 -17.89 11.20
CA VAL A 529 -4.20 -17.91 12.25
C VAL A 529 -5.61 -17.95 11.63
N SER A 530 -5.84 -17.17 10.58
CA SER A 530 -7.12 -17.14 9.87
C SER A 530 -7.51 -18.51 9.30
N ASN A 531 -6.55 -19.26 8.75
CA ASN A 531 -6.77 -20.63 8.27
C ASN A 531 -7.10 -21.58 9.42
N LEU A 532 -6.34 -21.54 10.52
CA LEU A 532 -6.60 -22.39 11.70
C LEU A 532 -7.99 -22.13 12.29
N VAL A 533 -8.37 -20.87 12.45
CA VAL A 533 -9.70 -20.49 12.95
C VAL A 533 -10.79 -20.98 11.99
N THR A 534 -10.59 -20.86 10.68
CA THR A 534 -11.55 -21.35 9.68
C THR A 534 -11.71 -22.87 9.72
N ILE A 535 -10.59 -23.61 9.85
CA ILE A 535 -10.63 -25.09 10.03
C ILE A 535 -11.39 -25.43 11.31
N GLY A 536 -11.07 -24.77 12.42
CA GLY A 536 -11.78 -24.96 13.69
C GLY A 536 -13.28 -24.69 13.60
N GLN A 537 -13.68 -23.58 12.93
CA GLN A 537 -15.08 -23.26 12.67
C GLN A 537 -15.78 -24.33 11.82
N GLN A 538 -15.14 -24.81 10.76
CA GLN A 538 -15.70 -25.86 9.90
C GLN A 538 -15.88 -27.19 10.67
N LEU A 539 -14.90 -27.57 11.49
CA LEU A 539 -15.00 -28.76 12.33
C LEU A 539 -16.12 -28.63 13.38
N ALA A 540 -16.27 -27.45 13.98
CA ALA A 540 -17.36 -27.17 14.91
C ALA A 540 -18.72 -27.22 14.19
N ILE A 541 -18.88 -26.52 13.08
CA ILE A 541 -20.13 -26.50 12.30
C ILE A 541 -20.53 -27.92 11.88
N ARG A 542 -19.57 -28.76 11.48
CA ARG A 542 -19.83 -30.15 11.08
C ARG A 542 -20.51 -30.96 12.16
N LYS A 543 -20.22 -30.70 13.45
CA LYS A 543 -20.87 -31.37 14.59
C LYS A 543 -22.34 -30.97 14.79
N PHE A 544 -22.67 -29.72 14.39
CA PHE A 544 -24.03 -29.19 14.57
C PHE A 544 -24.94 -29.40 13.36
N VAL A 545 -24.37 -29.73 12.17
CA VAL A 545 -25.12 -29.97 10.93
C VAL A 545 -25.52 -31.44 10.86
N ASN A 546 -26.84 -31.71 10.95
CA ASN A 546 -27.38 -33.05 10.83
C ASN A 546 -27.72 -33.34 9.35
N GLU A 547 -26.99 -34.28 8.73
CA GLU A 547 -27.13 -34.65 7.32
C GLU A 547 -28.51 -35.30 7.03
N ASP A 548 -29.06 -36.07 7.96
CA ASP A 548 -30.39 -36.70 7.78
C ASP A 548 -31.50 -35.66 7.67
N LYS A 549 -31.43 -34.58 8.50
CA LYS A 549 -32.36 -33.45 8.37
C LYS A 549 -32.21 -32.72 7.03
N ILE A 550 -30.98 -32.59 6.53
CA ILE A 550 -30.75 -31.96 5.20
C ILE A 550 -31.33 -32.84 4.10
N LYS A 551 -31.13 -34.17 4.17
CA LYS A 551 -31.69 -35.13 3.22
C LYS A 551 -33.21 -35.08 3.19
N ALA A 552 -33.85 -35.13 4.35
CA ALA A 552 -35.30 -34.99 4.49
C ALA A 552 -35.81 -33.65 3.89
N LEU A 553 -35.08 -32.54 4.11
CA LEU A 553 -35.41 -31.23 3.51
C LEU A 553 -35.32 -31.24 1.99
N LEU A 554 -34.30 -31.90 1.41
CA LEU A 554 -34.15 -32.02 -0.04
C LEU A 554 -35.31 -32.83 -0.65
N ASP A 555 -35.70 -33.93 -0.01
CA ASP A 555 -36.84 -34.78 -0.43
C ASP A 555 -38.16 -34.01 -0.36
N GLU A 556 -38.37 -33.23 0.68
CA GLU A 556 -39.54 -32.35 0.84
C GLU A 556 -39.60 -31.28 -0.23
N ASN A 557 -38.45 -30.63 -0.49
CA ASN A 557 -38.32 -29.62 -1.59
C ASN A 557 -38.63 -30.23 -2.97
N ARG A 558 -38.12 -31.43 -3.24
CA ARG A 558 -38.40 -32.18 -4.49
C ARG A 558 -39.90 -32.37 -4.67
N LYS A 559 -40.61 -32.83 -3.64
CA LYS A 559 -42.07 -33.00 -3.65
C LYS A 559 -42.81 -31.67 -3.86
N LYS A 560 -42.41 -30.59 -3.18
CA LYS A 560 -43.03 -29.27 -3.32
C LYS A 560 -42.85 -28.71 -4.73
N ILE A 561 -41.63 -28.83 -5.31
CA ILE A 561 -41.34 -28.33 -6.66
C ILE A 561 -42.10 -29.17 -7.72
N ALA A 562 -42.17 -30.49 -7.58
CA ALA A 562 -42.96 -31.36 -8.45
C ALA A 562 -44.47 -31.04 -8.39
N ALA A 563 -44.98 -30.56 -7.25
CA ALA A 563 -46.36 -30.11 -7.10
C ALA A 563 -46.61 -28.66 -7.55
N GLY A 564 -45.65 -28.02 -8.23
CA GLY A 564 -45.77 -26.64 -8.76
C GLY A 564 -45.52 -25.52 -7.73
N GLY A 565 -45.17 -25.87 -6.48
CA GLY A 565 -44.92 -24.92 -5.36
C GLY A 565 -43.48 -24.49 -5.14
N GLY A 566 -42.65 -24.48 -6.21
CA GLY A 566 -41.22 -24.11 -6.09
C GLY A 566 -40.95 -22.65 -5.73
N PRO A 567 -39.84 -22.35 -5.08
CA PRO A 567 -39.45 -20.98 -4.78
C PRO A 567 -39.30 -20.18 -6.08
N LYS A 568 -39.75 -18.92 -6.07
CA LYS A 568 -39.60 -18.02 -7.23
C LYS A 568 -38.11 -17.98 -7.62
N LYS A 569 -37.81 -18.31 -8.89
CA LYS A 569 -36.46 -18.28 -9.44
C LYS A 569 -35.88 -16.89 -9.21
N SER A 570 -34.70 -16.80 -8.59
CA SER A 570 -34.03 -15.51 -8.40
C SER A 570 -33.70 -14.88 -9.75
N LYS A 571 -33.67 -13.54 -9.85
CA LYS A 571 -33.29 -12.81 -11.09
C LYS A 571 -31.93 -13.29 -11.64
N PHE A 572 -31.01 -13.62 -10.74
CA PHE A 572 -29.70 -14.15 -11.09
C PHE A 572 -29.75 -15.58 -11.67
N SER A 573 -30.60 -16.45 -11.13
CA SER A 573 -30.83 -17.79 -11.67
C SER A 573 -31.48 -17.73 -13.08
N GLN A 574 -32.36 -16.76 -13.30
CA GLN A 574 -32.96 -16.51 -14.61
C GLN A 574 -31.91 -15.99 -15.61
N TYR A 575 -31.05 -15.07 -15.20
CA TYR A 575 -29.97 -14.55 -16.03
C TYR A 575 -28.99 -15.65 -16.44
N LEU A 576 -28.56 -16.52 -15.51
CA LEU A 576 -27.70 -17.68 -15.81
C LEU A 576 -28.35 -18.66 -16.77
N GLN A 577 -29.64 -18.95 -16.59
CA GLN A 577 -30.38 -19.82 -17.54
C GLN A 577 -30.46 -19.20 -18.92
N THR A 578 -30.60 -17.90 -19.04
CA THR A 578 -30.60 -17.20 -20.32
C THR A 578 -29.22 -17.27 -20.99
N GLN A 579 -28.14 -17.04 -20.24
CA GLN A 579 -26.78 -17.17 -20.77
C GLN A 579 -26.45 -18.59 -21.23
N LEU A 580 -26.85 -19.60 -20.46
CA LEU A 580 -26.68 -21.01 -20.84
C LEU A 580 -27.43 -21.36 -22.13
N LYS A 581 -28.67 -20.86 -22.31
CA LYS A 581 -29.42 -21.03 -23.55
C LYS A 581 -28.76 -20.37 -24.74
N THR A 582 -28.23 -19.14 -24.54
CA THR A 582 -27.52 -18.41 -25.60
C THR A 582 -26.25 -19.15 -26.04
N MET A 583 -25.48 -19.70 -25.07
CA MET A 583 -24.31 -20.54 -25.39
C MET A 583 -24.70 -21.84 -26.13
N GLU A 584 -25.81 -22.46 -25.75
CA GLU A 584 -26.32 -23.64 -26.41
C GLU A 584 -26.76 -23.37 -27.86
N GLU A 585 -27.41 -22.24 -28.10
CA GLU A 585 -27.80 -21.78 -29.44
C GLU A 585 -26.56 -21.46 -30.29
N GLN A 586 -25.54 -20.83 -29.72
CA GLN A 586 -24.27 -20.57 -30.41
C GLN A 586 -23.52 -21.86 -30.77
N GLN A 587 -23.49 -22.86 -29.89
CA GLN A 587 -22.88 -24.16 -30.18
C GLN A 587 -23.66 -24.93 -31.26
N LYS A 588 -24.99 -24.92 -31.22
CA LYS A 588 -25.83 -25.53 -32.28
C LYS A 588 -25.65 -24.82 -33.63
N ALA A 589 -25.44 -23.51 -33.63
CA ALA A 589 -25.15 -22.75 -34.84
C ALA A 589 -23.75 -23.08 -35.41
N THR A 590 -22.75 -23.31 -34.56
CA THR A 590 -21.38 -23.66 -34.98
C THR A 590 -21.30 -25.09 -35.50
N THR A 591 -22.10 -26.01 -34.95
CA THR A 591 -22.16 -27.42 -35.38
C THR A 591 -22.96 -27.61 -36.68
N LYS A 592 -23.86 -26.68 -37.01
CA LYS A 592 -24.67 -26.73 -38.26
C LYS A 592 -23.95 -26.17 -39.50
N ASN A 593 -22.75 -25.58 -39.35
CA ASN A 593 -21.98 -25.04 -40.48
C ASN A 593 -20.55 -25.61 -40.55
N PRO A 594 -20.35 -26.91 -40.89
CA PRO A 594 -19.02 -27.49 -41.04
C PRO A 594 -18.40 -27.30 -42.44
N LYS A 595 -18.82 -26.29 -43.21
CA LYS A 595 -18.21 -26.02 -44.52
C LYS A 595 -18.04 -24.51 -44.73
N LYS A 596 -16.87 -23.99 -44.34
CA LYS A 596 -16.09 -22.99 -45.04
C LYS A 596 -14.87 -22.62 -44.16
N LYS A 597 -13.84 -23.41 -44.25
CA LYS A 597 -12.46 -23.20 -44.65
C LYS A 597 -11.64 -24.45 -44.34
#